data_fba045082d318a3c496f2701e7976591
#
_entry.id   fba045082d318a3c496f2701e7976591
#
_cell.length_a   1.000
_cell.length_b   1.000
_cell.length_c   1.000
_cell.angle_alpha   90.00
_cell.angle_beta   90.00
_cell.angle_gamma   90.00
#
_symmetry.space_group_name_H-M   'P 1'
#
loop_
_entity.id
_entity.type
_entity.pdbx_description
1 polymer ?
#
loop_
_entity_poly.entity_id
_entity_poly.type
_entity_poly.pdbx_seq_one_letter_code
_entity_poly.pdbx_strand_id
1 'polypeptide(L)'
;MLKMSQIMEAMIDAAVHMGFSRDVARTLVLQTMKGSVEYVAATGEHPAQLRNDITSPGGTTAAALYEMERGNFRTVVADSVWAAYRRSLEMGGKNSKVGPGRSQ
;
A
#
# COMPACT_ATOMS: atom_id res chain seq x y z
N MET A 1 -9.43 1.00 -6.19
CA MET A 1 -8.65 1.22 -7.43
C MET A 1 -7.81 2.49 -7.38
N LEU A 2 -8.42 3.64 -7.07
CA LEU A 2 -7.69 4.91 -7.02
C LEU A 2 -6.51 4.89 -6.05
N LYS A 3 -6.70 4.32 -4.87
CA LYS A 3 -5.65 4.27 -3.84
C LYS A 3 -4.47 3.43 -4.29
N MET A 4 -4.73 2.34 -4.98
CA MET A 4 -3.67 1.49 -5.50
C MET A 4 -2.93 2.19 -6.62
N SER A 5 -3.65 2.93 -7.47
CA SER A 5 -3.02 3.75 -8.51
C SER A 5 -2.10 4.80 -7.93
N GLN A 6 -2.49 5.43 -6.84
CA GLN A 6 -1.64 6.42 -6.17
C GLN A 6 -0.36 5.81 -5.62
N ILE A 7 -0.47 4.62 -5.04
CA ILE A 7 0.72 3.91 -4.55
C ILE A 7 1.64 3.57 -5.71
N MET A 8 1.08 3.07 -6.82
CA MET A 8 1.86 2.77 -8.01
C MET A 8 2.56 4.00 -8.55
N GLU A 9 1.84 5.12 -8.64
CA GLU A 9 2.42 6.36 -9.11
C GLU A 9 3.58 6.82 -8.23
N ALA A 10 3.39 6.76 -6.92
CA ALA A 10 4.45 7.15 -5.99
C ALA A 10 5.69 6.30 -6.18
N MET A 11 5.52 4.99 -6.36
CA MET A 11 6.64 4.08 -6.57
C MET A 11 7.32 4.33 -7.90
N ILE A 12 6.53 4.58 -8.95
CA ILE A 12 7.09 4.86 -10.28
C ILE A 12 7.89 6.16 -10.24
N ASP A 13 7.32 7.20 -9.61
CA ASP A 13 8.02 8.48 -9.49
C ASP A 13 9.33 8.33 -8.72
N ALA A 14 9.33 7.53 -7.66
CA ALA A 14 10.54 7.26 -6.91
C ALA A 14 11.60 6.55 -7.77
N ALA A 15 11.17 5.59 -8.58
CA ALA A 15 12.10 4.87 -9.45
C ALA A 15 12.68 5.79 -10.54
N VAL A 16 11.85 6.69 -11.08
CA VAL A 16 12.34 7.69 -12.03
C VAL A 16 13.37 8.61 -11.37
N HIS A 17 13.10 9.00 -10.14
CA HIS A 17 14.03 9.83 -9.38
C HIS A 17 15.38 9.13 -9.15
N MET A 18 15.36 7.81 -9.08
CA MET A 18 16.57 7.01 -8.94
C MET A 18 17.35 6.86 -10.25
N GLY A 19 16.78 7.29 -11.35
CA GLY A 19 17.47 7.27 -12.64
C GLY A 19 16.88 6.36 -13.70
N PHE A 20 15.82 5.62 -13.39
CA PHE A 20 15.16 4.78 -14.39
C PHE A 20 14.29 5.62 -15.31
N SER A 21 14.16 5.20 -16.58
CA SER A 21 13.18 5.82 -17.45
C SER A 21 11.79 5.49 -16.94
N ARG A 22 10.81 6.33 -17.30
CA ARG A 22 9.44 6.12 -16.81
C ARG A 22 8.88 4.76 -17.26
N ASP A 23 9.16 4.35 -18.49
CA ASP A 23 8.70 3.06 -18.99
C ASP A 23 9.30 1.89 -18.21
N VAL A 24 10.59 1.95 -17.92
CA VAL A 24 11.25 0.90 -17.13
C VAL A 24 10.73 0.92 -15.69
N ALA A 25 10.60 2.11 -15.11
CA ALA A 25 10.09 2.25 -13.75
C ALA A 25 8.70 1.64 -13.64
N ARG A 26 7.82 1.93 -14.60
CA ARG A 26 6.48 1.40 -14.61
C ARG A 26 6.48 -0.13 -14.66
N THR A 27 7.28 -0.69 -15.57
CA THR A 27 7.36 -2.14 -15.68
C THR A 27 7.87 -2.78 -14.39
N LEU A 28 8.92 -2.22 -13.81
CA LEU A 28 9.47 -2.74 -12.56
C LEU A 28 8.45 -2.71 -11.41
N VAL A 29 7.75 -1.59 -11.27
CA VAL A 29 6.77 -1.44 -10.19
C VAL A 29 5.62 -2.42 -10.37
N LEU A 30 5.07 -2.52 -11.58
CA LEU A 30 3.95 -3.40 -11.83
C LEU A 30 4.34 -4.86 -11.62
N GLN A 31 5.51 -5.28 -12.10
CA GLN A 31 5.97 -6.65 -11.92
C GLN A 31 6.24 -6.97 -10.45
N THR A 32 6.82 -6.04 -9.71
CA THR A 32 7.10 -6.23 -8.30
C THR A 32 5.80 -6.39 -7.51
N MET A 33 4.83 -5.53 -7.78
CA MET A 33 3.54 -5.60 -7.07
C MET A 33 2.81 -6.89 -7.41
N LYS A 34 2.78 -7.26 -8.68
CA LYS A 34 2.14 -8.48 -9.11
C LYS A 34 2.78 -9.70 -8.46
N GLY A 35 4.09 -9.78 -8.48
CA GLY A 35 4.82 -10.89 -7.86
C GLY A 35 4.59 -10.98 -6.37
N SER A 36 4.54 -9.84 -5.69
CA SER A 36 4.29 -9.80 -4.26
C SER A 36 2.90 -10.32 -3.92
N VAL A 37 1.90 -9.89 -4.67
CA VAL A 37 0.51 -10.35 -4.46
C VAL A 37 0.41 -11.85 -4.72
N GLU A 38 1.00 -12.33 -5.81
CA GLU A 38 0.96 -13.75 -6.14
C GLU A 38 1.67 -14.60 -5.08
N TYR A 39 2.79 -14.11 -4.56
CA TYR A 39 3.52 -14.82 -3.52
C TYR A 39 2.70 -14.95 -2.24
N VAL A 40 2.07 -13.87 -1.80
CA VAL A 40 1.22 -13.91 -0.61
C VAL A 40 0.05 -14.85 -0.82
N ALA A 41 -0.58 -14.81 -1.99
CA ALA A 41 -1.72 -15.67 -2.30
C ALA A 41 -1.30 -17.15 -2.33
N ALA A 42 -0.14 -17.43 -2.90
CA ALA A 42 0.33 -18.82 -3.05
C ALA A 42 0.78 -19.44 -1.72
N THR A 43 1.46 -18.66 -0.87
CA THR A 43 2.00 -19.18 0.39
C THR A 43 0.98 -19.19 1.52
N GLY A 44 -0.03 -18.32 1.44
CA GLY A 44 -1.00 -18.16 2.51
C GLY A 44 -0.44 -17.52 3.77
N GLU A 45 0.79 -17.03 3.73
CA GLU A 45 1.38 -16.36 4.87
C GLU A 45 0.81 -14.96 5.05
N HIS A 46 0.75 -14.52 6.30
CA HIS A 46 0.31 -13.17 6.59
C HIS A 46 1.36 -12.17 6.08
N PRO A 47 0.94 -11.05 5.47
CA PRO A 47 1.91 -10.06 4.96
C PRO A 47 2.90 -9.57 6.01
N ALA A 48 2.50 -9.45 7.27
CA ALA A 48 3.41 -9.05 8.33
C ALA A 48 4.52 -10.08 8.55
N GLN A 49 4.19 -11.36 8.42
CA GLN A 49 5.18 -12.42 8.56
C GLN A 49 6.20 -12.37 7.41
N LEU A 50 5.72 -12.17 6.19
CA LEU A 50 6.60 -12.02 5.05
C LEU A 50 7.54 -10.84 5.22
N ARG A 51 7.02 -9.71 5.71
CA ARG A 51 7.85 -8.54 5.99
C ARG A 51 8.98 -8.88 6.97
N ASN A 52 8.66 -9.63 8.03
CA ASN A 52 9.66 -10.03 9.01
C ASN A 52 10.70 -10.99 8.42
N ASP A 53 10.24 -11.90 7.57
CA ASP A 53 11.13 -12.90 6.97
C ASP A 53 12.18 -12.29 6.05
N ILE A 54 11.82 -11.22 5.33
CA ILE A 54 12.73 -10.60 4.37
C ILE A 54 13.49 -9.42 4.93
N THR A 55 13.15 -8.98 6.14
CA THR A 55 13.83 -7.85 6.77
C THR A 55 15.03 -8.35 7.55
N SER A 56 16.23 -7.88 7.19
CA SER A 56 17.44 -8.18 7.93
C SER A 56 17.93 -6.92 8.64
N PRO A 57 18.57 -7.08 9.80
CA PRO A 57 19.09 -5.91 10.55
C PRO A 57 20.04 -5.09 9.69
N GLY A 58 19.80 -3.77 9.65
CA GLY A 58 20.63 -2.84 8.91
C GLY A 58 20.49 -2.92 7.40
N GLY A 59 19.55 -3.72 6.89
CA GLY A 59 19.36 -3.87 5.45
C GLY A 59 18.52 -2.75 4.83
N THR A 60 18.45 -2.77 3.50
CA THR A 60 17.68 -1.75 2.76
C THR A 60 16.19 -1.83 3.06
N THR A 61 15.67 -3.04 3.25
CA THR A 61 14.25 -3.22 3.58
C THR A 61 13.93 -2.63 4.94
N ALA A 62 14.81 -2.81 5.92
CA ALA A 62 14.60 -2.24 7.25
C ALA A 62 14.55 -0.71 7.19
N ALA A 63 15.44 -0.09 6.41
CA ALA A 63 15.46 1.36 6.24
C ALA A 63 14.18 1.86 5.60
N ALA A 64 13.69 1.15 4.58
CA ALA A 64 12.44 1.52 3.90
C ALA A 64 11.24 1.41 4.85
N LEU A 65 11.19 0.34 5.65
CA LEU A 65 10.11 0.16 6.62
C LEU A 65 10.12 1.27 7.66
N TYR A 66 11.29 1.68 8.11
CA TYR A 66 11.40 2.78 9.07
C TYR A 66 10.79 4.07 8.51
N GLU A 67 11.09 4.39 7.26
CA GLU A 67 10.53 5.59 6.64
C GLU A 67 9.01 5.50 6.48
N MET A 68 8.50 4.33 6.11
CA MET A 68 7.05 4.13 6.00
C MET A 68 6.36 4.30 7.35
N GLU A 69 6.90 3.71 8.41
CA GLU A 69 6.32 3.84 9.74
C GLU A 69 6.40 5.27 10.25
N ARG A 70 7.51 5.96 9.98
CA ARG A 70 7.66 7.36 10.36
C ARG A 70 6.63 8.24 9.67
N GLY A 71 6.28 7.93 8.43
CA GLY A 71 5.28 8.66 7.67
C GLY A 71 3.84 8.21 7.92
N ASN A 72 3.62 7.33 8.89
CA ASN A 72 2.28 6.84 9.24
C ASN A 72 1.59 6.13 8.09
N PHE A 73 2.35 5.35 7.33
CA PHE A 73 1.84 4.71 6.11
C PHE A 73 0.58 3.89 6.36
N ARG A 74 0.58 3.05 7.39
CA ARG A 74 -0.58 2.20 7.68
C ARG A 74 -1.81 3.00 8.05
N THR A 75 -1.64 4.04 8.84
CA THR A 75 -2.74 4.91 9.25
C THR A 75 -3.33 5.64 8.06
N VAL A 76 -2.49 6.17 7.18
CA VAL A 76 -2.95 6.87 5.99
C VAL A 76 -3.75 5.94 5.09
N VAL A 77 -3.27 4.72 4.87
CA VAL A 77 -3.97 3.75 4.04
C VAL A 77 -5.32 3.38 4.67
N ALA A 78 -5.34 3.08 5.96
CA ALA A 78 -6.56 2.70 6.65
C ALA A 78 -7.59 3.83 6.63
N ASP A 79 -7.15 5.05 6.92
CA ASP A 79 -8.04 6.20 6.94
C ASP A 79 -8.58 6.51 5.55
N SER A 80 -7.75 6.33 4.52
CA SER A 80 -8.17 6.57 3.14
C SER A 80 -9.26 5.59 2.72
N VAL A 81 -9.09 4.32 3.04
CA VAL A 81 -10.10 3.30 2.73
C VAL A 81 -11.41 3.61 3.45
N TRP A 82 -11.30 3.97 4.73
CA TRP A 82 -12.48 4.26 5.53
C TRP A 82 -13.22 5.49 5.02
N ALA A 83 -12.49 6.54 4.67
CA ALA A 83 -13.09 7.76 4.14
C ALA A 83 -13.83 7.49 2.82
N ALA A 84 -13.24 6.69 1.94
CA ALA A 84 -13.88 6.34 0.68
C ALA A 84 -15.15 5.51 0.92
N TYR A 85 -15.10 4.59 1.86
CA TYR A 85 -16.26 3.77 2.19
C TYR A 85 -17.42 4.62 2.70
N ARG A 86 -17.13 5.53 3.63
CA ARG A 86 -18.15 6.43 4.16
C ARG A 86 -18.75 7.30 3.06
N ARG A 87 -17.92 7.85 2.20
CA ARG A 87 -18.42 8.69 1.11
C ARG A 87 -19.31 7.91 0.15
N SER A 88 -18.93 6.66 -0.11
CA SER A 88 -19.75 5.77 -0.94
C SER A 88 -21.12 5.54 -0.33
N LEU A 89 -21.19 5.34 0.99
CA LEU A 89 -22.47 5.17 1.68
C LEU A 89 -23.30 6.43 1.62
N GLU A 90 -22.70 7.59 1.81
CA GLU A 90 -23.40 8.88 1.74
C GLU A 90 -23.99 9.10 0.37
N MET A 91 -23.22 8.84 -0.68
CA MET A 91 -23.68 9.00 -2.05
C MET A 91 -24.81 8.03 -2.40
N GLY A 92 -24.82 6.86 -1.78
CA GLY A 92 -25.88 5.89 -1.97
C GLY A 92 -27.08 6.07 -1.04
N GLY A 93 -27.10 7.14 -0.25
CA GLY A 93 -28.19 7.39 0.69
C GLY A 93 -28.17 6.49 1.91
N LYS A 94 -27.04 5.87 2.20
CA LYS A 94 -26.88 4.98 3.34
C LYS A 94 -26.24 5.69 4.52
N ASN A 95 -26.38 5.09 5.70
CA ASN A 95 -25.76 5.63 6.90
C ASN A 95 -24.26 5.47 6.85
N SER A 96 -23.54 6.59 6.80
CA SER A 96 -22.08 6.60 6.70
C SER A 96 -21.39 6.20 8.01
N LYS A 97 -22.16 6.00 9.07
CA LYS A 97 -21.63 5.58 10.37
C LYS A 97 -21.62 4.06 10.54
N VAL A 98 -22.02 3.35 9.51
CA VAL A 98 -21.99 1.88 9.53
C VAL A 98 -20.57 1.41 9.22
N GLY A 99 -20.10 0.41 9.95
CA GLY A 99 -18.82 -0.21 9.69
C GLY A 99 -17.81 -0.04 10.83
N PRO A 100 -16.60 -0.58 10.65
CA PRO A 100 -15.58 -0.48 11.69
C PRO A 100 -15.22 0.98 11.99
N GLY A 101 -14.99 1.28 13.24
CA GLY A 101 -14.64 2.62 13.66
C GLY A 101 -15.75 3.64 13.60
N ARG A 102 -16.97 3.19 13.29
CA ARG A 102 -18.11 4.11 13.26
C ARG A 102 -18.47 4.59 14.65
N SER A 103 -19.02 5.78 14.67
CA SER A 103 -19.61 6.33 15.87
C SER A 103 -21.11 6.03 15.88
N GLN A 104 -21.59 5.58 16.95
CA GLN A 104 -23.03 5.33 17.10
C GLN A 104 -23.74 6.62 17.50
#